data_a3872f0e81f8103f199cef2f70e01982
#
_entry.id   a3872f0e81f8103f199cef2f70e01982
#
_cell.length_a   1.000
_cell.length_b   1.000
_cell.length_c   1.000
_cell.angle_alpha   90.00
_cell.angle_beta   90.00
_cell.angle_gamma   90.00
#
_symmetry.space_group_name_H-M   'P 1'
#
loop_
_entity.id
_entity.type
_entity.pdbx_description
1 polymer ?
#
loop_
_entity_poly.entity_id
_entity_poly.type
_entity_poly.pdbx_seq_one_letter_code
_entity_poly.pdbx_strand_id
1 'polypeptide(L)'
;SPEQVIDYLGMMGDSVDNIPGLPGVGDKTAKKFLKQFGSMENLLENLDQVQGKLKEKIEANKDLGVLSKKLATIITDVPVEFNAKDYELSTPDMEAATAIFEELEFRRIQENFRKIFSLSTEAAPTESASASKSTTTPAAAQFDLFNPPPGQGTAVPESSRESQQSVNHHYQWVNSATGRRLLLEKLIRQNSVCFDTETTGLDSLQAELVGIAFSWEQKKGYYLALPPERAAAQIILEEFRPFFENEEIEKIGHNLKYDLKVLLKYDLKVAGPLYDSMIAHYLINPDMRHNMDILAETYLNYSPQSITELIGKKGKNQGSMRDVPLDQQTQYAVEDAD
;
A
#
# COMPACT_ATOMS: atom_id res chain seq x y z
N SER A 1 20.68 -27.64 -11.03
CA SER A 1 21.95 -27.02 -10.60
C SER A 1 22.07 -25.60 -11.16
N PRO A 2 22.92 -24.75 -10.63
CA PRO A 2 23.15 -23.40 -11.17
C PRO A 2 23.60 -23.41 -12.65
N GLU A 3 24.40 -24.36 -13.06
CA GLU A 3 24.89 -24.53 -14.42
C GLU A 3 23.77 -24.77 -15.43
N GLN A 4 22.65 -25.34 -14.99
CA GLN A 4 21.49 -25.65 -15.84
C GLN A 4 20.53 -24.47 -16.01
N VAL A 5 20.78 -23.31 -15.37
CA VAL A 5 19.93 -22.13 -15.48
C VAL A 5 19.92 -21.61 -16.92
N ILE A 6 21.06 -21.66 -17.61
CA ILE A 6 21.20 -21.26 -19.01
C ILE A 6 20.33 -22.14 -19.92
N ASP A 7 20.39 -23.46 -19.71
CA ASP A 7 19.54 -24.42 -20.42
C ASP A 7 18.05 -24.21 -20.13
N TYR A 8 17.72 -23.94 -18.88
CA TYR A 8 16.35 -23.67 -18.47
C TYR A 8 15.79 -22.42 -19.17
N LEU A 9 16.53 -21.31 -19.14
CA LEU A 9 16.14 -20.08 -19.83
C LEU A 9 16.12 -20.24 -21.36
N GLY A 10 17.09 -20.98 -21.91
CA GLY A 10 17.10 -21.31 -23.33
C GLY A 10 15.86 -22.09 -23.80
N MET A 11 15.33 -22.99 -22.94
CA MET A 11 14.10 -23.76 -23.22
C MET A 11 12.84 -22.95 -22.96
N MET A 12 12.75 -22.28 -21.79
CA MET A 12 11.53 -21.59 -21.35
C MET A 12 11.38 -20.21 -22.01
N GLY A 13 12.49 -19.54 -22.30
CA GLY A 13 12.57 -18.14 -22.62
C GLY A 13 12.55 -17.24 -21.39
N ASP A 14 12.71 -15.95 -21.61
CA ASP A 14 12.57 -14.90 -20.62
C ASP A 14 11.84 -13.70 -21.25
N SER A 15 10.67 -13.37 -20.73
CA SER A 15 9.85 -12.27 -21.24
C SER A 15 10.38 -10.90 -20.86
N VAL A 16 11.18 -10.81 -19.78
CA VAL A 16 11.80 -9.55 -19.34
C VAL A 16 12.92 -9.14 -20.30
N ASP A 17 13.76 -10.11 -20.65
CA ASP A 17 14.90 -9.91 -21.56
C ASP A 17 14.55 -10.20 -23.03
N ASN A 18 13.29 -10.47 -23.33
CA ASN A 18 12.79 -10.79 -24.66
C ASN A 18 13.50 -12.02 -25.29
N ILE A 19 13.85 -13.02 -24.47
CA ILE A 19 14.40 -14.30 -24.92
C ILE A 19 13.25 -15.22 -25.28
N PRO A 20 13.14 -15.70 -26.56
CA PRO A 20 11.92 -16.37 -27.02
C PRO A 20 11.69 -17.77 -26.46
N GLY A 21 12.75 -18.52 -26.17
CA GLY A 21 12.64 -19.92 -25.73
C GLY A 21 12.14 -20.87 -26.83
N LEU A 22 11.82 -22.11 -26.44
CA LEU A 22 11.21 -23.12 -27.32
C LEU A 22 9.68 -23.01 -27.26
N PRO A 23 8.97 -22.84 -28.41
CA PRO A 23 7.52 -22.68 -28.44
C PRO A 23 6.77 -23.87 -27.80
N GLY A 24 5.98 -23.57 -26.75
CA GLY A 24 5.21 -24.55 -25.99
C GLY A 24 5.95 -25.19 -24.81
N VAL A 25 7.18 -24.73 -24.52
CA VAL A 25 7.94 -25.13 -23.36
C VAL A 25 7.87 -24.02 -22.30
N GLY A 26 7.06 -24.21 -21.26
CA GLY A 26 7.01 -23.33 -20.09
C GLY A 26 7.75 -23.93 -18.89
N ASP A 27 7.72 -23.23 -17.76
CA ASP A 27 8.43 -23.58 -16.52
C ASP A 27 8.41 -25.07 -16.16
N LYS A 28 7.23 -25.67 -16.06
CA LYS A 28 7.07 -27.08 -15.67
C LYS A 28 7.69 -28.03 -16.70
N THR A 29 7.58 -27.72 -17.99
CA THR A 29 8.08 -28.55 -19.07
C THR A 29 9.60 -28.46 -19.17
N ALA A 30 10.16 -27.24 -19.06
CA ALA A 30 11.61 -27.04 -19.03
C ALA A 30 12.27 -27.79 -17.87
N LYS A 31 11.71 -27.69 -16.68
CA LYS A 31 12.17 -28.46 -15.48
C LYS A 31 12.10 -29.96 -15.68
N LYS A 32 11.04 -30.47 -16.34
CA LYS A 32 10.91 -31.89 -16.68
C LYS A 32 11.99 -32.32 -17.66
N PHE A 33 12.22 -31.54 -18.71
CA PHE A 33 13.24 -31.84 -19.71
C PHE A 33 14.64 -31.81 -19.13
N LEU A 34 14.98 -30.85 -18.26
CA LEU A 34 16.26 -30.82 -17.57
C LEU A 34 16.47 -32.05 -16.67
N LYS A 35 15.44 -32.52 -16.00
CA LYS A 35 15.53 -33.76 -15.19
C LYS A 35 15.75 -34.99 -16.06
N GLN A 36 15.17 -35.04 -17.26
CA GLN A 36 15.21 -36.20 -18.15
C GLN A 36 16.45 -36.21 -19.02
N PHE A 37 16.83 -35.06 -19.60
CA PHE A 37 17.88 -34.95 -20.61
C PHE A 37 19.16 -34.27 -20.08
N GLY A 38 19.07 -33.55 -18.96
CA GLY A 38 20.22 -32.88 -18.34
C GLY A 38 20.57 -31.53 -18.96
N SER A 39 20.53 -31.41 -20.31
CA SER A 39 20.80 -30.17 -21.05
C SER A 39 19.86 -29.99 -22.22
N MET A 40 19.86 -28.80 -22.84
CA MET A 40 19.06 -28.50 -24.02
C MET A 40 19.61 -29.25 -25.27
N GLU A 41 20.90 -29.39 -25.40
CA GLU A 41 21.53 -30.13 -26.49
C GLU A 41 21.06 -31.59 -26.47
N ASN A 42 21.15 -32.26 -25.33
CA ASN A 42 20.67 -33.62 -25.19
C ASN A 42 19.17 -33.76 -25.46
N LEU A 43 18.36 -32.77 -25.11
CA LEU A 43 16.94 -32.74 -25.49
C LEU A 43 16.80 -32.70 -27.01
N LEU A 44 17.54 -31.80 -27.71
CA LEU A 44 17.45 -31.62 -29.16
C LEU A 44 17.96 -32.82 -29.95
N GLU A 45 18.92 -33.57 -29.42
CA GLU A 45 19.43 -34.81 -29.99
C GLU A 45 18.50 -36.01 -29.80
N ASN A 46 17.70 -36.02 -28.72
CA ASN A 46 16.83 -37.13 -28.33
C ASN A 46 15.33 -36.78 -28.45
N LEU A 47 14.94 -36.03 -29.44
CA LEU A 47 13.55 -35.62 -29.69
C LEU A 47 12.57 -36.78 -29.96
N ASP A 48 13.08 -37.96 -30.31
CA ASP A 48 12.32 -39.20 -30.46
C ASP A 48 11.64 -39.62 -29.14
N GLN A 49 12.20 -39.24 -28.02
CA GLN A 49 11.66 -39.49 -26.66
C GLN A 49 10.59 -38.45 -26.24
N VAL A 50 10.39 -37.38 -27.01
CA VAL A 50 9.35 -36.37 -26.79
C VAL A 50 8.10 -36.74 -27.61
N GLN A 51 6.93 -36.76 -26.98
CA GLN A 51 5.70 -37.23 -27.61
C GLN A 51 4.81 -36.08 -28.09
N GLY A 52 4.03 -36.36 -29.14
CA GLY A 52 2.93 -35.54 -29.65
C GLY A 52 3.37 -34.24 -30.32
N LYS A 53 2.44 -33.30 -30.39
CA LYS A 53 2.62 -31.99 -31.08
C LYS A 53 3.77 -31.14 -30.53
N LEU A 54 4.22 -31.42 -29.29
CA LEU A 54 5.34 -30.69 -28.70
C LEU A 54 6.67 -31.05 -29.37
N LYS A 55 6.86 -32.33 -29.75
CA LYS A 55 8.01 -32.77 -30.57
C LYS A 55 8.11 -31.97 -31.87
N GLU A 56 7.03 -31.91 -32.63
CA GLU A 56 6.99 -31.19 -33.92
C GLU A 56 7.33 -29.69 -33.74
N LYS A 57 6.80 -29.08 -32.68
CA LYS A 57 7.10 -27.68 -32.41
C LYS A 57 8.55 -27.42 -32.08
N ILE A 58 9.15 -28.27 -31.23
CA ILE A 58 10.56 -28.15 -30.86
C ILE A 58 11.45 -28.41 -32.07
N GLU A 59 11.14 -29.43 -32.86
CA GLU A 59 11.87 -29.79 -34.06
C GLU A 59 11.89 -28.68 -35.11
N ALA A 60 10.75 -28.02 -35.32
CA ALA A 60 10.62 -26.86 -36.20
C ALA A 60 11.32 -25.59 -35.69
N ASN A 61 11.65 -25.53 -34.42
CA ASN A 61 12.23 -24.34 -33.77
C ASN A 61 13.55 -24.61 -33.03
N LYS A 62 14.32 -25.61 -33.47
CA LYS A 62 15.62 -25.92 -32.84
C LYS A 62 16.56 -24.73 -32.80
N ASP A 63 16.68 -24.01 -33.90
CA ASP A 63 17.55 -22.82 -34.01
C ASP A 63 17.15 -21.72 -33.06
N LEU A 64 15.86 -21.57 -32.80
CA LEU A 64 15.35 -20.60 -31.83
C LEU A 64 15.75 -20.95 -30.38
N GLY A 65 15.73 -22.24 -30.04
CA GLY A 65 16.23 -22.75 -28.76
C GLY A 65 17.73 -22.46 -28.58
N VAL A 66 18.54 -22.79 -29.60
CA VAL A 66 19.99 -22.52 -29.58
C VAL A 66 20.27 -21.01 -29.44
N LEU A 67 19.56 -20.18 -30.19
CA LEU A 67 19.65 -18.73 -30.08
C LEU A 67 19.28 -18.27 -28.66
N SER A 68 18.17 -18.78 -28.10
CA SER A 68 17.72 -18.43 -26.76
C SER A 68 18.74 -18.79 -25.69
N LYS A 69 19.34 -19.96 -25.77
CA LYS A 69 20.45 -20.36 -24.88
C LYS A 69 21.64 -19.42 -25.01
N LYS A 70 22.02 -19.05 -26.23
CA LYS A 70 23.11 -18.09 -26.48
C LYS A 70 22.81 -16.72 -25.87
N LEU A 71 21.55 -16.23 -26.01
CA LEU A 71 21.12 -14.96 -25.43
C LEU A 71 21.10 -15.01 -23.90
N ALA A 72 20.73 -16.12 -23.29
CA ALA A 72 20.75 -16.32 -21.85
C ALA A 72 22.14 -16.51 -21.24
N THR A 73 23.16 -16.72 -22.09
CA THR A 73 24.54 -16.95 -21.64
C THR A 73 25.25 -15.62 -21.42
N ILE A 74 25.70 -15.37 -20.19
CA ILE A 74 26.47 -14.18 -19.84
C ILE A 74 27.85 -14.26 -20.47
N ILE A 75 28.26 -13.22 -21.20
CA ILE A 75 29.59 -13.07 -21.75
C ILE A 75 30.52 -12.60 -20.63
N THR A 76 31.52 -13.39 -20.30
CA THR A 76 32.50 -13.11 -19.21
C THR A 76 33.84 -12.59 -19.66
N ASP A 77 34.08 -12.63 -20.95
CA ASP A 77 35.34 -12.25 -21.62
C ASP A 77 35.20 -11.01 -22.50
N VAL A 78 34.26 -10.12 -22.13
CA VAL A 78 34.08 -8.84 -22.81
C VAL A 78 35.38 -8.04 -22.73
N PRO A 79 35.93 -7.51 -23.85
CA PRO A 79 37.16 -6.76 -23.88
C PRO A 79 36.99 -5.34 -23.33
N VAL A 80 36.82 -5.23 -22.00
CA VAL A 80 36.76 -3.97 -21.27
C VAL A 80 37.94 -3.89 -20.29
N GLU A 81 38.52 -2.72 -20.19
CA GLU A 81 39.48 -2.45 -19.12
C GLU A 81 38.70 -2.18 -17.83
N PHE A 82 38.87 -3.06 -16.86
CA PHE A 82 38.26 -2.89 -15.55
C PHE A 82 39.29 -2.39 -14.53
N ASN A 83 39.04 -1.21 -13.98
CA ASN A 83 39.83 -0.69 -12.89
C ASN A 83 38.91 -0.51 -11.67
N ALA A 84 39.09 -1.31 -10.63
CA ALA A 84 38.28 -1.30 -9.43
C ALA A 84 38.20 0.08 -8.75
N LYS A 85 39.21 0.91 -8.88
CA LYS A 85 39.24 2.27 -8.29
C LYS A 85 38.23 3.21 -8.93
N ASP A 86 37.87 3.00 -10.20
CA ASP A 86 36.89 3.85 -10.90
C ASP A 86 35.46 3.61 -10.40
N TYR A 87 35.26 2.53 -9.63
CA TYR A 87 33.98 2.14 -9.05
C TYR A 87 33.90 2.35 -7.53
N GLU A 88 34.96 2.93 -6.93
CA GLU A 88 34.96 3.33 -5.54
C GLU A 88 34.03 4.56 -5.36
N LEU A 89 33.12 4.48 -4.38
CA LEU A 89 32.26 5.61 -4.04
C LEU A 89 33.10 6.73 -3.44
N SER A 90 33.22 7.85 -4.13
CA SER A 90 33.78 9.07 -3.59
C SER A 90 32.82 9.78 -2.63
N THR A 91 33.38 10.54 -1.70
CA THR A 91 32.53 11.41 -0.86
C THR A 91 31.89 12.45 -1.76
N PRO A 92 30.55 12.53 -1.76
CA PRO A 92 29.83 13.50 -2.60
C PRO A 92 30.07 14.94 -2.14
N ASP A 93 30.00 15.87 -3.07
CA ASP A 93 29.92 17.29 -2.76
C ASP A 93 28.52 17.58 -2.20
N MET A 94 28.45 17.70 -0.88
CA MET A 94 27.18 17.89 -0.17
C MET A 94 26.54 19.24 -0.44
N GLU A 95 27.32 20.27 -0.74
CA GLU A 95 26.84 21.62 -1.04
C GLU A 95 26.21 21.65 -2.43
N ALA A 96 26.93 21.15 -3.44
CA ALA A 96 26.40 21.04 -4.80
C ALA A 96 25.17 20.13 -4.88
N ALA A 97 25.18 18.99 -4.20
CA ALA A 97 24.02 18.07 -4.15
C ALA A 97 22.83 18.72 -3.47
N THR A 98 23.03 19.47 -2.38
CA THR A 98 21.96 20.18 -1.67
C THR A 98 21.32 21.25 -2.57
N ALA A 99 22.13 22.04 -3.27
CA ALA A 99 21.64 23.06 -4.18
C ALA A 99 20.76 22.48 -5.30
N ILE A 100 21.17 21.34 -5.87
CA ILE A 100 20.39 20.64 -6.91
C ILE A 100 19.06 20.11 -6.32
N PHE A 101 19.08 19.52 -5.14
CA PHE A 101 17.87 18.99 -4.51
C PHE A 101 16.89 20.13 -4.14
N GLU A 102 17.38 21.29 -3.74
CA GLU A 102 16.57 22.48 -3.46
C GLU A 102 15.96 23.06 -4.74
N GLU A 103 16.74 23.16 -5.81
CA GLU A 103 16.24 23.61 -7.13
C GLU A 103 15.15 22.70 -7.67
N LEU A 104 15.31 21.37 -7.51
CA LEU A 104 14.36 20.37 -7.98
C LEU A 104 13.26 20.05 -6.95
N GLU A 105 13.25 20.71 -5.80
CA GLU A 105 12.32 20.47 -4.68
C GLU A 105 12.29 19.00 -4.18
N PHE A 106 13.38 18.28 -4.28
CA PHE A 106 13.52 16.87 -3.88
C PHE A 106 13.80 16.69 -2.38
N ARG A 107 12.91 17.19 -1.53
CA ARG A 107 13.07 17.22 -0.06
C ARG A 107 13.40 15.86 0.54
N ARG A 108 12.61 14.83 0.21
CA ARG A 108 12.79 13.47 0.72
C ARG A 108 14.10 12.81 0.27
N ILE A 109 14.47 13.02 -1.00
CA ILE A 109 15.72 12.50 -1.54
C ILE A 109 16.90 13.16 -0.84
N GLN A 110 16.86 14.47 -0.63
CA GLN A 110 17.87 15.24 0.09
C GLN A 110 18.06 14.73 1.53
N GLU A 111 16.97 14.48 2.27
CA GLU A 111 17.06 13.91 3.62
C GLU A 111 17.70 12.53 3.65
N ASN A 112 17.29 11.65 2.74
CA ASN A 112 17.87 10.31 2.63
C ASN A 112 19.33 10.36 2.23
N PHE A 113 19.69 11.21 1.30
CA PHE A 113 21.07 11.43 0.87
C PHE A 113 21.93 11.91 2.05
N ARG A 114 21.49 12.90 2.80
CA ARG A 114 22.17 13.38 4.01
C ARG A 114 22.35 12.24 5.03
N LYS A 115 21.33 11.44 5.30
CA LYS A 115 21.41 10.31 6.23
C LYS A 115 22.46 9.28 5.81
N ILE A 116 22.50 8.92 4.53
CA ILE A 116 23.46 7.93 4.00
C ILE A 116 24.88 8.43 4.14
N PHE A 117 25.17 9.66 3.76
CA PHE A 117 26.54 10.18 3.70
C PHE A 117 27.01 10.81 5.02
N SER A 118 26.13 11.24 5.93
CA SER A 118 26.50 11.70 7.28
C SER A 118 26.94 10.54 8.17
N LEU A 119 26.38 9.34 8.02
CA LEU A 119 26.79 8.13 8.74
C LEU A 119 28.20 7.65 8.33
N SER A 120 28.67 8.06 7.16
CA SER A 120 30.01 7.68 6.65
C SER A 120 31.14 8.54 7.23
N THR A 121 30.84 9.68 7.85
CA THR A 121 31.84 10.64 8.35
C THR A 121 32.21 10.41 9.83
N GLU A 122 31.45 9.57 10.58
CA GLU A 122 31.74 9.30 12.00
C GLU A 122 32.51 8.01 12.30
N ALA A 123 32.95 7.28 11.27
CA ALA A 123 33.75 6.05 11.46
C ALA A 123 35.24 6.29 11.32
N ALA A 124 35.82 7.08 12.22
CA ALA A 124 37.24 6.97 12.55
C ALA A 124 37.38 6.09 13.82
N PRO A 125 38.26 5.09 13.86
CA PRO A 125 38.26 4.11 14.93
C PRO A 125 38.95 4.69 16.17
N THR A 126 38.21 4.86 17.25
CA THR A 126 38.78 4.89 18.61
C THR A 126 38.66 3.49 19.21
N GLU A 127 39.83 2.87 19.38
CA GLU A 127 39.99 1.66 20.16
C GLU A 127 39.52 1.92 21.62
N SER A 128 38.63 1.18 22.14
CA SER A 128 38.78 0.37 23.35
C SER A 128 37.47 -0.28 23.83
N ALA A 129 37.60 -1.56 23.98
CA ALA A 129 37.12 -2.46 25.06
C ALA A 129 35.64 -2.81 25.22
N SER A 130 35.52 -4.08 25.08
CA SER A 130 34.89 -5.14 25.86
C SER A 130 33.51 -5.66 25.44
N ALA A 131 33.60 -6.89 25.20
CA ALA A 131 32.72 -8.00 24.88
C ALA A 131 31.32 -8.01 25.50
N SER A 132 30.31 -8.31 24.65
CA SER A 132 29.44 -9.48 24.91
C SER A 132 28.83 -9.97 23.60
N LYS A 133 28.92 -11.30 23.42
CA LYS A 133 28.46 -12.05 22.24
C LYS A 133 26.94 -12.15 22.22
N SER A 134 26.32 -11.79 21.11
CA SER A 134 25.15 -12.52 20.62
C SER A 134 25.19 -12.55 19.09
N THR A 135 25.27 -13.77 18.57
CA THR A 135 25.29 -14.13 17.16
C THR A 135 23.90 -14.03 16.58
N THR A 136 23.66 -13.07 15.70
CA THR A 136 22.68 -13.19 14.62
C THR A 136 23.17 -12.40 13.43
N THR A 137 23.45 -13.10 12.36
CA THR A 137 23.89 -12.58 11.06
C THR A 137 22.76 -11.74 10.45
N PRO A 138 22.94 -10.46 10.12
CA PRO A 138 21.94 -9.73 9.36
C PRO A 138 22.08 -10.11 7.88
N ALA A 139 20.98 -10.60 7.30
CA ALA A 139 20.83 -10.68 5.86
C ALA A 139 21.00 -9.26 5.27
N ALA A 140 21.81 -9.14 4.24
CA ALA A 140 22.05 -7.89 3.52
C ALA A 140 20.70 -7.32 3.04
N ALA A 141 20.26 -6.24 3.65
CA ALA A 141 19.11 -5.49 3.19
C ALA A 141 19.49 -4.79 1.88
N GLN A 142 18.87 -5.20 0.80
CA GLN A 142 18.97 -4.55 -0.49
C GLN A 142 18.28 -3.19 -0.39
N PHE A 143 19.07 -2.11 -0.39
CA PHE A 143 18.53 -0.74 -0.37
C PHE A 143 17.92 -0.42 -1.73
N ASP A 144 16.60 -0.37 -1.80
CA ASP A 144 15.86 0.16 -2.94
C ASP A 144 15.74 1.68 -2.78
N LEU A 145 16.44 2.43 -3.60
CA LEU A 145 16.48 3.90 -3.57
C LEU A 145 15.09 4.53 -3.84
N PHE A 146 14.24 3.80 -4.56
CA PHE A 146 12.89 4.26 -4.95
C PHE A 146 11.76 3.71 -4.07
N ASN A 147 12.07 2.74 -3.19
CA ASN A 147 11.12 2.15 -2.27
C ASN A 147 11.76 1.90 -0.89
N PRO A 148 12.15 2.97 -0.18
CA PRO A 148 12.73 2.80 1.15
C PRO A 148 11.72 2.12 2.08
N PRO A 149 12.18 1.29 3.02
CA PRO A 149 11.31 0.72 4.04
C PRO A 149 10.57 1.84 4.78
N PRO A 150 9.32 1.59 5.24
CA PRO A 150 8.51 2.58 5.93
C PRO A 150 9.30 3.21 7.08
N GLY A 151 9.27 4.53 7.14
CA GLY A 151 10.11 5.44 7.89
C GLY A 151 10.61 4.96 9.25
N GLN A 152 11.92 5.03 9.43
CA GLN A 152 12.51 5.20 10.73
C GLN A 152 12.40 6.70 11.16
N GLY A 153 11.19 7.21 11.35
CA GLY A 153 10.92 8.08 12.47
C GLY A 153 11.18 7.22 13.70
N THR A 154 11.78 7.75 14.75
CA THR A 154 11.99 7.06 16.02
C THR A 154 10.76 6.22 16.34
N ALA A 155 10.84 4.91 16.04
CA ALA A 155 9.72 4.02 16.24
C ALA A 155 9.45 3.97 17.72
N VAL A 156 8.44 4.69 18.17
CA VAL A 156 7.86 4.47 19.48
C VAL A 156 7.42 3.01 19.46
N PRO A 157 7.82 2.18 20.41
CA PRO A 157 7.42 0.78 20.45
C PRO A 157 5.90 0.69 20.30
N GLU A 158 5.39 -0.21 19.47
CA GLU A 158 3.94 -0.42 19.26
C GLU A 158 3.16 -0.54 20.59
N SER A 159 3.80 -1.05 21.62
CA SER A 159 3.25 -1.19 22.98
C SER A 159 3.03 0.14 23.73
N SER A 160 3.43 1.28 23.18
CA SER A 160 3.28 2.60 23.83
C SER A 160 2.32 3.55 23.11
N ARG A 161 1.72 3.12 21.99
CA ARG A 161 0.70 3.90 21.29
C ARG A 161 -0.66 3.75 21.96
N GLU A 162 -1.40 4.83 22.00
CA GLU A 162 -2.82 4.77 22.36
C GLU A 162 -3.60 4.04 21.27
N SER A 163 -4.70 3.40 21.64
CA SER A 163 -5.63 2.73 20.74
C SER A 163 -7.04 2.84 21.32
N GLN A 164 -8.05 2.49 20.56
CA GLN A 164 -9.42 2.48 21.01
C GLN A 164 -9.61 1.71 22.34
N GLN A 165 -8.86 0.62 22.54
CA GLN A 165 -8.92 -0.19 23.75
C GLN A 165 -8.29 0.49 24.98
N SER A 166 -7.34 1.39 24.78
CA SER A 166 -6.62 2.09 25.86
C SER A 166 -7.24 3.44 26.23
N VAL A 167 -8.08 3.99 25.36
CA VAL A 167 -8.68 5.31 25.52
C VAL A 167 -10.17 5.19 25.90
N ASN A 168 -10.58 5.93 26.93
CA ASN A 168 -11.98 5.98 27.31
C ASN A 168 -12.76 6.86 26.31
N HIS A 169 -13.73 6.29 25.61
CA HIS A 169 -14.51 6.95 24.56
C HIS A 169 -15.99 6.65 24.70
N HIS A 170 -16.85 7.43 24.03
CA HIS A 170 -18.29 7.30 24.07
C HIS A 170 -18.90 7.31 22.66
N TYR A 171 -18.94 6.15 22.04
CA TYR A 171 -19.46 5.93 20.71
C TYR A 171 -20.84 5.28 20.75
N GLN A 172 -21.81 5.86 20.05
CA GLN A 172 -23.20 5.44 20.12
C GLN A 172 -23.79 5.25 18.72
N TRP A 173 -24.46 4.13 18.48
CA TRP A 173 -25.29 4.02 17.28
C TRP A 173 -26.67 4.63 17.48
N VAL A 174 -27.22 5.12 16.39
CA VAL A 174 -28.53 5.75 16.33
C VAL A 174 -29.38 5.02 15.27
N ASN A 175 -30.45 4.35 15.72
CA ASN A 175 -31.35 3.58 14.86
C ASN A 175 -32.83 3.92 15.01
N SER A 176 -33.24 4.67 16.04
CA SER A 176 -34.62 5.06 16.27
C SER A 176 -34.91 6.44 15.68
N ALA A 177 -36.17 6.68 15.26
CA ALA A 177 -36.60 7.97 14.76
C ALA A 177 -36.36 9.11 15.76
N THR A 178 -36.61 8.86 17.05
CA THR A 178 -36.36 9.84 18.12
C THR A 178 -34.83 10.09 18.25
N GLY A 179 -34.02 9.04 18.20
CA GLY A 179 -32.56 9.18 18.25
C GLY A 179 -32.01 9.99 17.07
N ARG A 180 -32.51 9.73 15.86
CA ARG A 180 -32.12 10.48 14.65
C ARG A 180 -32.46 11.95 14.75
N ARG A 181 -33.67 12.26 15.20
CA ARG A 181 -34.08 13.66 15.42
C ARG A 181 -33.19 14.37 16.44
N LEU A 182 -32.90 13.72 17.57
CA LEU A 182 -32.00 14.31 18.59
C LEU A 182 -30.57 14.47 18.08
N LEU A 183 -30.07 13.54 17.26
CA LEU A 183 -28.77 13.67 16.61
C LEU A 183 -28.76 14.86 15.66
N LEU A 184 -29.79 14.97 14.79
CA LEU A 184 -29.90 16.10 13.87
C LEU A 184 -29.95 17.44 14.61
N GLU A 185 -30.76 17.54 15.68
CA GLU A 185 -30.85 18.75 16.51
C GLU A 185 -29.48 19.14 17.13
N LYS A 186 -28.62 18.17 17.43
CA LYS A 186 -27.25 18.42 17.89
C LYS A 186 -26.36 18.87 16.75
N LEU A 187 -26.38 18.19 15.59
CA LEU A 187 -25.57 18.46 14.44
C LEU A 187 -25.77 19.89 13.89
N ILE A 188 -27.02 20.35 13.77
CA ILE A 188 -27.34 21.69 13.24
C ILE A 188 -26.94 22.84 14.17
N ARG A 189 -26.55 22.56 15.40
CA ARG A 189 -26.04 23.55 16.38
C ARG A 189 -24.53 23.67 16.40
N GLN A 190 -23.82 22.82 15.63
CA GLN A 190 -22.37 22.83 15.58
C GLN A 190 -21.87 23.83 14.55
N ASN A 191 -20.69 24.38 14.75
CA ASN A 191 -19.97 25.18 13.74
C ASN A 191 -19.21 24.29 12.77
N SER A 192 -18.70 23.14 13.26
CA SER A 192 -17.99 22.15 12.46
C SER A 192 -18.30 20.74 12.93
N VAL A 193 -18.36 19.79 12.01
CA VAL A 193 -18.62 18.37 12.30
C VAL A 193 -17.75 17.53 11.38
N CYS A 194 -17.01 16.58 11.96
CA CYS A 194 -16.38 15.51 11.21
C CYS A 194 -17.40 14.44 10.87
N PHE A 195 -17.38 13.93 9.65
CA PHE A 195 -18.20 12.79 9.25
C PHE A 195 -17.40 11.85 8.34
N ASP A 196 -17.75 10.58 8.41
CA ASP A 196 -17.21 9.51 7.56
C ASP A 196 -18.34 8.57 7.11
N THR A 197 -18.24 8.00 5.91
CA THR A 197 -19.25 7.11 5.35
C THR A 197 -18.76 5.68 5.27
N GLU A 198 -19.52 4.77 5.88
CA GLU A 198 -19.32 3.34 5.71
C GLU A 198 -20.09 2.81 4.51
N THR A 199 -19.43 2.02 3.68
CA THR A 199 -19.98 1.54 2.42
C THR A 199 -19.72 0.06 2.17
N THR A 200 -20.39 -0.51 1.17
CA THR A 200 -20.21 -1.91 0.77
C THR A 200 -18.96 -2.16 -0.06
N GLY A 201 -18.21 -1.13 -0.48
CA GLY A 201 -17.01 -1.29 -1.32
C GLY A 201 -16.31 0.01 -1.65
N LEU A 202 -15.18 -0.06 -2.34
CA LEU A 202 -14.30 1.07 -2.63
C LEU A 202 -14.70 1.89 -3.88
N ASP A 203 -15.50 1.32 -4.78
CA ASP A 203 -15.99 2.04 -5.95
C ASP A 203 -17.20 2.90 -5.56
N SER A 204 -17.00 4.19 -5.41
CA SER A 204 -18.04 5.15 -5.01
C SER A 204 -19.27 5.18 -5.92
N LEU A 205 -19.15 4.72 -7.17
CA LEU A 205 -20.26 4.66 -8.12
C LEU A 205 -21.13 3.42 -7.92
N GLN A 206 -20.57 2.33 -7.40
CA GLN A 206 -21.28 1.07 -7.17
C GLN A 206 -21.59 0.81 -5.70
N ALA A 207 -20.76 1.30 -4.80
CA ALA A 207 -20.90 1.08 -3.37
C ALA A 207 -22.22 1.64 -2.81
N GLU A 208 -22.88 0.88 -1.96
CA GLU A 208 -24.07 1.33 -1.22
C GLU A 208 -23.69 1.76 0.20
N LEU A 209 -24.37 2.77 0.73
CA LEU A 209 -24.16 3.24 2.11
C LEU A 209 -24.58 2.17 3.13
N VAL A 210 -23.72 1.95 4.10
CA VAL A 210 -23.96 1.10 5.28
C VAL A 210 -24.31 1.95 6.49
N GLY A 211 -23.64 3.10 6.65
CA GLY A 211 -23.91 4.05 7.71
C GLY A 211 -23.07 5.32 7.55
N ILE A 212 -23.25 6.24 8.47
CA ILE A 212 -22.51 7.49 8.54
C ILE A 212 -22.13 7.74 9.99
N ALA A 213 -20.84 7.98 10.23
CA ALA A 213 -20.33 8.41 11.52
C ALA A 213 -20.27 9.94 11.62
N PHE A 214 -20.43 10.48 12.81
CA PHE A 214 -20.36 11.90 13.10
C PHE A 214 -19.61 12.12 14.42
N SER A 215 -18.65 13.05 14.42
CA SER A 215 -18.01 13.54 15.64
C SER A 215 -17.80 15.06 15.55
N TRP A 216 -17.86 15.73 16.71
CA TRP A 216 -17.54 17.16 16.88
C TRP A 216 -16.90 17.44 18.24
N GLU A 217 -16.61 16.40 18.99
CA GLU A 217 -15.93 16.45 20.27
C GLU A 217 -15.08 15.19 20.44
N GLN A 218 -13.81 15.34 20.78
CA GLN A 218 -12.88 14.24 20.96
C GLN A 218 -13.44 13.14 21.86
N LYS A 219 -13.23 11.90 21.48
CA LYS A 219 -13.65 10.67 22.21
C LYS A 219 -15.17 10.51 22.29
N LYS A 220 -15.92 11.22 21.46
CA LYS A 220 -17.38 11.14 21.39
C LYS A 220 -17.86 11.19 19.96
N GLY A 221 -18.74 10.28 19.61
CA GLY A 221 -19.38 10.31 18.29
C GLY A 221 -20.59 9.40 18.18
N TYR A 222 -21.22 9.48 17.03
CA TYR A 222 -22.48 8.85 16.73
C TYR A 222 -22.42 8.14 15.39
N TYR A 223 -22.94 6.93 15.34
CA TYR A 223 -23.08 6.17 14.11
C TYR A 223 -24.55 6.06 13.70
N LEU A 224 -24.89 6.58 12.54
CA LEU A 224 -26.18 6.45 11.90
C LEU A 224 -26.17 5.20 11.03
N ALA A 225 -26.69 4.08 11.53
CA ALA A 225 -26.81 2.86 10.75
C ALA A 225 -27.94 2.98 9.72
N LEU A 226 -27.68 2.57 8.49
CA LEU A 226 -28.63 2.62 7.38
C LEU A 226 -29.09 1.21 6.97
N PRO A 227 -30.39 1.05 6.65
CA PRO A 227 -30.91 -0.22 6.17
C PRO A 227 -30.33 -0.59 4.80
N PRO A 228 -30.29 -1.90 4.44
CA PRO A 228 -29.75 -2.34 3.17
C PRO A 228 -30.60 -1.91 1.96
N GLU A 229 -31.88 -1.70 2.16
CA GLU A 229 -32.80 -1.27 1.11
C GLU A 229 -32.57 0.22 0.80
N ARG A 230 -32.13 0.51 -0.40
CA ARG A 230 -31.79 1.87 -0.84
C ARG A 230 -32.91 2.88 -0.59
N ALA A 231 -34.18 2.51 -0.88
CA ALA A 231 -35.33 3.40 -0.67
C ALA A 231 -35.51 3.74 0.80
N ALA A 232 -35.31 2.79 1.71
CA ALA A 232 -35.44 3.02 3.14
C ALA A 232 -34.25 3.87 3.67
N ALA A 233 -33.04 3.63 3.17
CA ALA A 233 -31.87 4.45 3.47
C ALA A 233 -32.07 5.89 2.99
N GLN A 234 -32.61 6.08 1.78
CA GLN A 234 -32.92 7.41 1.22
C GLN A 234 -33.87 8.21 2.13
N ILE A 235 -34.88 7.59 2.68
CA ILE A 235 -35.84 8.25 3.60
C ILE A 235 -35.12 8.75 4.87
N ILE A 236 -34.22 7.95 5.41
CA ILE A 236 -33.45 8.33 6.60
C ILE A 236 -32.46 9.46 6.27
N LEU A 237 -31.77 9.38 5.13
CA LEU A 237 -30.84 10.40 4.69
C LEU A 237 -31.52 11.75 4.45
N GLU A 238 -32.76 11.74 3.97
CA GLU A 238 -33.55 12.94 3.77
C GLU A 238 -33.81 13.69 5.10
N GLU A 239 -33.94 12.97 6.23
CA GLU A 239 -34.03 13.57 7.56
C GLU A 239 -32.76 14.43 7.87
N PHE A 240 -31.58 14.04 7.35
CA PHE A 240 -30.30 14.70 7.60
C PHE A 240 -29.91 15.76 6.54
N ARG A 241 -30.74 15.96 5.52
CA ARG A 241 -30.54 17.02 4.51
C ARG A 241 -30.28 18.40 5.12
N PRO A 242 -31.02 18.84 6.20
CA PRO A 242 -30.77 20.13 6.84
C PRO A 242 -29.35 20.31 7.41
N PHE A 243 -28.65 19.22 7.74
CA PHE A 243 -27.26 19.28 8.16
C PHE A 243 -26.31 19.31 6.96
N PHE A 244 -26.46 18.39 6.01
CA PHE A 244 -25.51 18.27 4.91
C PHE A 244 -25.55 19.47 3.96
N GLU A 245 -26.72 20.04 3.70
CA GLU A 245 -26.89 21.19 2.82
C GLU A 245 -26.76 22.55 3.54
N ASN A 246 -26.45 22.56 4.84
CA ASN A 246 -26.23 23.79 5.57
C ASN A 246 -24.91 24.44 5.17
N GLU A 247 -24.96 25.67 4.64
CA GLU A 247 -23.80 26.42 4.18
C GLU A 247 -22.96 27.02 5.32
N GLU A 248 -23.50 27.10 6.54
CA GLU A 248 -22.81 27.71 7.70
C GLU A 248 -22.01 26.69 8.51
N ILE A 249 -22.31 25.39 8.39
CA ILE A 249 -21.63 24.32 9.12
C ILE A 249 -20.45 23.80 8.29
N GLU A 250 -19.25 23.83 8.83
CA GLU A 250 -18.08 23.19 8.23
C GLU A 250 -18.19 21.66 8.34
N LYS A 251 -17.90 20.97 7.25
CA LYS A 251 -17.81 19.51 7.20
C LYS A 251 -16.35 19.10 7.09
N ILE A 252 -15.93 18.31 8.05
CA ILE A 252 -14.57 17.78 8.16
C ILE A 252 -14.60 16.30 7.77
N GLY A 253 -13.53 15.80 7.17
CA GLY A 253 -13.35 14.38 6.91
C GLY A 253 -11.99 14.06 6.31
N HIS A 254 -11.79 12.80 5.98
CA HIS A 254 -10.56 12.31 5.37
C HIS A 254 -10.87 11.69 4.00
N ASN A 255 -10.34 12.28 2.91
CA ASN A 255 -10.69 11.90 1.53
C ASN A 255 -12.19 12.14 1.21
N LEU A 256 -12.71 13.27 1.64
CA LEU A 256 -14.12 13.68 1.47
C LEU A 256 -14.66 13.50 0.04
N LYS A 257 -13.81 13.52 -0.96
CA LYS A 257 -14.21 13.28 -2.35
C LYS A 257 -14.95 11.96 -2.54
N TYR A 258 -14.58 10.92 -1.78
CA TYR A 258 -15.27 9.63 -1.81
C TYR A 258 -16.68 9.75 -1.23
N ASP A 259 -16.80 10.31 -0.03
CA ASP A 259 -18.06 10.49 0.72
C ASP A 259 -19.04 11.36 -0.04
N LEU A 260 -18.56 12.48 -0.58
CA LEU A 260 -19.37 13.38 -1.42
C LEU A 260 -19.98 12.67 -2.63
N LYS A 261 -19.23 11.80 -3.30
CA LYS A 261 -19.72 11.03 -4.45
C LYS A 261 -20.76 9.98 -4.02
N VAL A 262 -20.53 9.32 -2.89
CA VAL A 262 -21.46 8.33 -2.36
C VAL A 262 -22.78 9.02 -1.95
N LEU A 263 -22.72 10.13 -1.20
CA LEU A 263 -23.90 10.90 -0.78
C LEU A 263 -24.66 11.45 -1.98
N LEU A 264 -23.98 11.92 -3.01
CA LEU A 264 -24.61 12.43 -4.23
C LEU A 264 -25.46 11.37 -4.96
N LYS A 265 -25.11 10.07 -4.87
CA LYS A 265 -25.93 8.98 -5.40
C LYS A 265 -27.30 8.88 -4.71
N TYR A 266 -27.41 9.38 -3.49
CA TYR A 266 -28.63 9.47 -2.71
C TYR A 266 -29.28 10.87 -2.79
N ASP A 267 -28.96 11.65 -3.83
CA ASP A 267 -29.45 13.03 -4.03
C ASP A 267 -29.17 13.97 -2.84
N LEU A 268 -28.17 13.65 -2.05
CA LEU A 268 -27.76 14.44 -0.90
C LEU A 268 -26.50 15.24 -1.24
N LYS A 269 -26.62 16.55 -1.35
CA LYS A 269 -25.50 17.46 -1.57
C LYS A 269 -24.90 17.88 -0.25
N VAL A 270 -23.60 18.00 -0.22
CA VAL A 270 -22.87 18.56 0.93
C VAL A 270 -22.50 20.00 0.58
N ALA A 271 -22.97 20.94 1.39
CA ALA A 271 -22.71 22.36 1.23
C ALA A 271 -21.94 22.94 2.43
N GLY A 272 -21.49 24.18 2.31
CA GLY A 272 -20.68 24.87 3.31
C GLY A 272 -19.17 24.63 3.18
N PRO A 273 -18.38 25.14 4.11
CA PRO A 273 -16.94 24.90 4.13
C PRO A 273 -16.61 23.43 4.25
N LEU A 274 -15.61 22.96 3.50
CA LEU A 274 -15.11 21.60 3.52
C LEU A 274 -13.66 21.60 3.98
N TYR A 275 -13.34 20.78 4.97
CA TYR A 275 -11.97 20.55 5.42
C TYR A 275 -11.60 19.06 5.25
N ASP A 276 -10.68 18.79 4.33
CA ASP A 276 -10.21 17.44 4.04
C ASP A 276 -8.78 17.26 4.62
N SER A 277 -8.65 16.44 5.64
CA SER A 277 -7.37 16.21 6.31
C SER A 277 -6.34 15.51 5.42
N MET A 278 -6.77 14.70 4.44
CA MET A 278 -5.87 14.10 3.45
C MET A 278 -5.25 15.17 2.55
N ILE A 279 -6.07 16.10 2.04
CA ILE A 279 -5.61 17.19 1.18
C ILE A 279 -4.74 18.17 1.99
N ALA A 280 -5.15 18.51 3.21
CA ALA A 280 -4.37 19.37 4.10
C ALA A 280 -2.97 18.79 4.34
N HIS A 281 -2.88 17.50 4.65
CA HIS A 281 -1.59 16.85 4.84
C HIS A 281 -0.77 16.76 3.53
N TYR A 282 -1.41 16.53 2.39
CA TYR A 282 -0.72 16.56 1.11
C TYR A 282 -0.03 17.91 0.84
N LEU A 283 -0.69 19.03 1.21
CA LEU A 283 -0.11 20.37 1.06
C LEU A 283 1.05 20.63 2.04
N ILE A 284 1.04 20.00 3.22
CA ILE A 284 2.09 20.15 4.23
C ILE A 284 3.29 19.26 3.90
N ASN A 285 3.05 18.02 3.53
CA ASN A 285 4.09 17.01 3.32
C ASN A 285 3.75 16.07 2.14
N PRO A 286 3.92 16.53 0.89
CA PRO A 286 3.48 15.80 -0.31
C PRO A 286 4.18 14.45 -0.51
N ASP A 287 5.36 14.25 0.09
CA ASP A 287 6.15 13.03 -0.09
C ASP A 287 5.75 11.88 0.84
N MET A 288 4.91 12.14 1.84
CA MET A 288 4.40 11.11 2.74
C MET A 288 3.17 10.40 2.18
N ARG A 289 2.84 9.25 2.75
CA ARG A 289 1.52 8.64 2.57
C ARG A 289 0.50 9.44 3.38
N HIS A 290 -0.73 9.55 2.85
CA HIS A 290 -1.77 10.40 3.42
C HIS A 290 -2.97 9.60 3.96
N ASN A 291 -2.86 8.28 4.11
CA ASN A 291 -3.90 7.48 4.71
C ASN A 291 -4.01 7.73 6.21
N MET A 292 -5.22 7.65 6.74
CA MET A 292 -5.57 8.01 8.11
C MET A 292 -4.73 7.27 9.14
N ASP A 293 -4.52 5.97 9.00
CA ASP A 293 -3.71 5.16 9.91
C ASP A 293 -2.31 5.76 10.13
N ILE A 294 -1.61 6.09 9.02
CA ILE A 294 -0.27 6.68 9.10
C ILE A 294 -0.29 8.06 9.75
N LEU A 295 -1.32 8.87 9.47
CA LEU A 295 -1.44 10.19 10.06
C LEU A 295 -1.72 10.11 11.56
N ALA A 296 -2.63 9.23 11.97
CA ALA A 296 -2.93 8.98 13.38
C ALA A 296 -1.68 8.49 14.14
N GLU A 297 -0.95 7.52 13.58
CA GLU A 297 0.29 7.03 14.17
C GLU A 297 1.37 8.11 14.26
N THR A 298 1.51 8.93 13.22
CA THR A 298 2.59 9.91 13.12
C THR A 298 2.35 11.15 13.98
N TYR A 299 1.12 11.67 13.99
CA TYR A 299 0.81 12.95 14.61
C TYR A 299 0.09 12.84 15.94
N LEU A 300 -0.67 11.76 16.15
CA LEU A 300 -1.45 11.56 17.37
C LEU A 300 -0.86 10.48 18.29
N ASN A 301 0.16 9.75 17.86
CA ASN A 301 0.69 8.56 18.56
C ASN A 301 -0.43 7.55 18.86
N TYR A 302 -1.38 7.42 17.95
CA TYR A 302 -2.57 6.60 18.05
C TYR A 302 -2.59 5.54 16.94
N SER A 303 -2.92 4.30 17.29
CA SER A 303 -3.05 3.18 16.34
C SER A 303 -4.53 2.86 16.15
N PRO A 304 -5.15 3.29 15.02
CA PRO A 304 -6.55 3.00 14.72
C PRO A 304 -6.80 1.52 14.50
N GLN A 305 -8.04 1.09 14.65
CA GLN A 305 -8.47 -0.26 14.30
C GLN A 305 -8.39 -0.47 12.78
N SER A 306 -7.74 -1.54 12.34
CA SER A 306 -7.66 -1.83 10.90
C SER A 306 -8.97 -2.41 10.38
N ILE A 307 -9.47 -1.90 9.25
CA ILE A 307 -10.62 -2.45 8.52
C ILE A 307 -10.45 -3.96 8.21
N THR A 308 -9.22 -4.42 8.06
CA THR A 308 -8.92 -5.83 7.77
C THR A 308 -9.21 -6.77 8.93
N GLU A 309 -9.33 -6.26 10.15
CA GLU A 309 -9.75 -7.04 11.31
C GLU A 309 -11.26 -7.34 11.29
N LEU A 310 -12.05 -6.44 10.68
CA LEU A 310 -13.50 -6.56 10.58
C LEU A 310 -13.94 -7.37 9.37
N ILE A 311 -13.41 -7.06 8.19
CA ILE A 311 -13.87 -7.65 6.92
C ILE A 311 -12.83 -8.56 6.25
N GLY A 312 -11.67 -8.76 6.87
CA GLY A 312 -10.61 -9.60 6.34
C GLY A 312 -9.72 -8.90 5.30
N LYS A 313 -8.66 -9.59 4.89
CA LYS A 313 -7.69 -9.06 3.93
C LYS A 313 -8.31 -8.90 2.53
N LYS A 314 -7.84 -7.89 1.80
CA LYS A 314 -8.25 -7.62 0.41
C LYS A 314 -8.09 -8.85 -0.49
N GLY A 315 -9.18 -9.28 -1.15
CA GLY A 315 -9.20 -10.44 -2.03
C GLY A 315 -10.61 -10.98 -2.24
N LYS A 316 -10.73 -12.14 -2.90
CA LYS A 316 -12.03 -12.78 -3.19
C LYS A 316 -12.88 -13.12 -1.97
N ASN A 317 -12.27 -13.29 -0.82
CA ASN A 317 -12.93 -13.67 0.44
C ASN A 317 -13.05 -12.48 1.40
N GLN A 318 -12.83 -11.26 0.95
CA GLN A 318 -13.06 -10.07 1.78
C GLN A 318 -14.57 -9.93 2.00
N GLY A 319 -14.97 -9.77 3.27
CA GLY A 319 -16.34 -9.50 3.67
C GLY A 319 -16.81 -8.09 3.32
N SER A 320 -18.02 -7.77 3.70
CA SER A 320 -18.57 -6.42 3.56
C SER A 320 -18.76 -5.79 4.94
N MET A 321 -18.61 -4.48 5.06
CA MET A 321 -18.93 -3.76 6.28
C MET A 321 -20.40 -3.98 6.70
N ARG A 322 -21.29 -4.26 5.78
CA ARG A 322 -22.70 -4.58 6.05
C ARG A 322 -22.90 -5.87 6.85
N ASP A 323 -21.94 -6.80 6.76
CA ASP A 323 -22.01 -8.09 7.46
C ASP A 323 -21.40 -8.04 8.87
N VAL A 324 -20.73 -6.92 9.21
CA VAL A 324 -20.12 -6.70 10.52
C VAL A 324 -21.21 -6.40 11.57
N PRO A 325 -21.12 -6.93 12.79
CA PRO A 325 -22.05 -6.58 13.88
C PRO A 325 -22.09 -5.07 14.15
N LEU A 326 -23.30 -4.55 14.45
CA LEU A 326 -23.56 -3.11 14.56
C LEU A 326 -22.70 -2.42 15.63
N ASP A 327 -22.40 -3.09 16.72
CA ASP A 327 -21.52 -2.60 17.77
C ASP A 327 -20.09 -2.40 17.26
N GLN A 328 -19.58 -3.37 16.48
CA GLN A 328 -18.25 -3.27 15.88
C GLN A 328 -18.21 -2.24 14.74
N GLN A 329 -19.26 -2.17 13.89
CA GLN A 329 -19.39 -1.09 12.91
C GLN A 329 -19.31 0.28 13.59
N THR A 330 -20.03 0.43 14.72
CA THR A 330 -20.08 1.68 15.47
C THR A 330 -18.70 2.07 16.01
N GLN A 331 -18.01 1.11 16.60
CA GLN A 331 -16.67 1.37 17.17
C GLN A 331 -15.71 1.80 16.08
N TYR A 332 -15.66 1.11 14.97
CA TYR A 332 -14.79 1.41 13.84
C TYR A 332 -15.13 2.75 13.18
N ALA A 333 -16.36 2.91 12.71
CA ALA A 333 -16.78 4.09 11.94
C ALA A 333 -16.70 5.40 12.75
N VAL A 334 -17.00 5.35 14.06
CA VAL A 334 -16.89 6.55 14.90
C VAL A 334 -15.43 6.86 15.24
N GLU A 335 -14.57 5.87 15.36
CA GLU A 335 -13.12 6.08 15.50
C GLU A 335 -12.56 6.85 14.30
N ASP A 336 -12.98 6.50 13.08
CA ASP A 336 -12.55 7.18 11.85
C ASP A 336 -13.05 8.64 11.77
N ALA A 337 -14.19 8.95 12.36
CA ALA A 337 -14.74 10.32 12.42
C ALA A 337 -14.23 11.15 13.62
N ASP A 338 -13.73 10.51 14.68
CA ASP A 338 -13.29 11.13 15.92
C ASP A 338 -11.83 11.58 15.86
#